data_bfd8d482e6839c2177501018a8a97a7a
#
_entry.id   bfd8d482e6839c2177501018a8a97a7a
#
_cell.length_a   1.000
_cell.length_b   1.000
_cell.length_c   1.000
_cell.angle_alpha   90.00
_cell.angle_beta   90.00
_cell.angle_gamma   90.00
#
_symmetry.space_group_name_H-M   'P 1'
#
loop_
_entity.id
_entity.type
_entity.pdbx_description
1 polymer ?
#
loop_
_entity_poly.entity_id
_entity_poly.type
_entity_poly.pdbx_seq_one_letter_code
_entity_poly.pdbx_strand_id
1 'polypeptide(L)'
;FLKDLKVDYTSLSKIIDSSDMDYTIWLEIAKIIEKNYDKYKGFIILHGTDTMAYTASALSFMLKNLKKTVILTGAQRPIQEIRSDGLQNLLTSIEIIEKQENECENLKEEEILPNIPEVCIFFRDNLFKGNRARKLNSNNYFGFSSPNYLPLGEAGSTVKIFKNRLLKMNNENFYVDYEMNPNVIMMDVFPSFNPEIFESIFTKNKKIKGLVLRTYG
;
A
#
# COMPACT_ATOMS: atom_id res chain seq x y z
N PHE A 1 -1.54 11.09 23.80
CA PHE A 1 -1.57 10.79 22.36
C PHE A 1 -2.89 10.14 21.91
N LEU A 2 -3.36 9.06 22.54
CA LEU A 2 -4.59 8.36 22.11
C LEU A 2 -5.91 8.95 22.65
N LYS A 3 -5.89 9.88 23.62
CA LYS A 3 -7.11 10.36 24.31
C LYS A 3 -8.01 11.23 23.45
N ASP A 4 -7.45 11.94 22.47
CA ASP A 4 -8.19 12.88 21.62
C ASP A 4 -8.30 12.40 20.17
N LEU A 5 -7.78 11.18 19.90
CA LEU A 5 -7.78 10.61 18.57
C LEU A 5 -9.17 10.09 18.18
N LYS A 6 -9.72 10.62 17.10
CA LYS A 6 -10.97 10.13 16.51
C LYS A 6 -10.67 9.15 15.38
N VAL A 7 -10.92 7.88 15.64
CA VAL A 7 -10.76 6.80 14.65
C VAL A 7 -12.11 6.15 14.41
N ASP A 8 -12.56 6.21 13.17
CA ASP A 8 -13.71 5.42 12.71
C ASP A 8 -13.19 4.18 11.98
N TYR A 9 -13.89 3.08 12.06
CA TYR A 9 -13.56 1.88 11.32
C TYR A 9 -14.75 1.38 10.50
N THR A 10 -14.44 0.73 9.39
CA THR A 10 -15.40 0.02 8.57
C THR A 10 -14.77 -1.29 8.08
N SER A 11 -15.58 -2.28 7.79
CA SER A 11 -15.13 -3.52 7.17
C SER A 11 -15.60 -3.59 5.72
N LEU A 12 -14.88 -4.35 4.91
CA LEU A 12 -15.34 -4.72 3.57
C LEU A 12 -16.63 -5.56 3.67
N SER A 13 -17.37 -5.63 2.59
CA SER A 13 -18.58 -6.44 2.47
C SER A 13 -18.34 -7.91 2.81
N LYS A 14 -17.14 -8.40 2.52
CA LYS A 14 -16.67 -9.74 2.84
C LYS A 14 -15.27 -9.68 3.46
N ILE A 15 -15.10 -10.33 4.61
CA ILE A 15 -13.77 -10.58 5.19
C ILE A 15 -13.15 -11.75 4.41
N ILE A 16 -11.98 -11.56 3.85
CA ILE A 16 -11.27 -12.55 3.03
C ILE A 16 -9.86 -12.78 3.54
N ASP A 17 -9.33 -13.96 3.27
CA ASP A 17 -7.89 -14.16 3.30
C ASP A 17 -7.25 -13.37 2.16
N SER A 18 -6.08 -12.78 2.39
CA SER A 18 -5.40 -11.99 1.36
C SER A 18 -4.97 -12.81 0.14
N SER A 19 -4.87 -14.13 0.26
CA SER A 19 -4.62 -15.03 -0.87
C SER A 19 -5.78 -15.09 -1.86
N ASP A 20 -7.01 -14.75 -1.42
CA ASP A 20 -8.22 -14.70 -2.23
C ASP A 20 -8.50 -13.30 -2.80
N MET A 21 -7.54 -12.38 -2.69
CA MET A 21 -7.67 -11.01 -3.17
C MET A 21 -7.86 -10.96 -4.69
N ASP A 22 -8.83 -10.18 -5.14
CA ASP A 22 -9.06 -9.88 -6.54
C ASP A 22 -9.29 -8.38 -6.78
N TYR A 23 -9.43 -7.99 -8.05
CA TYR A 23 -9.59 -6.59 -8.43
C TYR A 23 -10.90 -5.97 -7.93
N THR A 24 -11.96 -6.76 -7.68
CA THR A 24 -13.25 -6.26 -7.20
C THR A 24 -13.14 -5.73 -5.78
N ILE A 25 -12.26 -6.33 -4.97
CA ILE A 25 -11.95 -5.87 -3.62
C ILE A 25 -11.19 -4.54 -3.66
N TRP A 26 -10.25 -4.39 -4.60
CA TRP A 26 -9.56 -3.10 -4.77
C TRP A 26 -10.52 -1.97 -5.16
N LEU A 27 -11.49 -2.27 -6.03
CA LEU A 27 -12.57 -1.33 -6.38
C LEU A 27 -13.42 -0.96 -5.16
N GLU A 28 -13.75 -1.91 -4.30
CA GLU A 28 -14.51 -1.66 -3.06
C GLU A 28 -13.72 -0.75 -2.10
N ILE A 29 -12.43 -1.06 -1.87
CA ILE A 29 -11.55 -0.24 -1.03
C ILE A 29 -11.46 1.19 -1.57
N ALA A 30 -11.24 1.34 -2.87
CA ALA A 30 -11.13 2.65 -3.51
C ALA A 30 -12.42 3.47 -3.37
N LYS A 31 -13.61 2.84 -3.53
CA LYS A 31 -14.91 3.48 -3.30
C LYS A 31 -15.10 3.95 -1.85
N ILE A 32 -14.66 3.15 -0.88
CA ILE A 32 -14.73 3.52 0.54
C ILE A 32 -13.86 4.75 0.80
N ILE A 33 -12.63 4.77 0.26
CA ILE A 33 -11.72 5.92 0.38
C ILE A 33 -12.33 7.16 -0.28
N GLU A 34 -12.80 7.05 -1.53
CA GLU A 34 -13.39 8.18 -2.25
C GLU A 34 -14.58 8.80 -1.51
N LYS A 35 -15.52 7.95 -1.06
CA LYS A 35 -16.71 8.38 -0.31
C LYS A 35 -16.37 9.14 0.97
N ASN A 36 -15.24 8.84 1.58
CA ASN A 36 -14.82 9.38 2.87
C ASN A 36 -13.63 10.34 2.76
N TYR A 37 -13.20 10.67 1.54
CA TYR A 37 -11.94 11.37 1.31
C TYR A 37 -11.87 12.71 2.05
N ASP A 38 -12.91 13.52 2.00
CA ASP A 38 -12.93 14.82 2.64
C ASP A 38 -13.16 14.77 4.16
N LYS A 39 -13.67 13.63 4.66
CA LYS A 39 -14.03 13.48 6.07
C LYS A 39 -12.83 13.18 6.98
N TYR A 40 -11.82 12.46 6.47
CA TYR A 40 -10.70 11.97 7.28
C TYR A 40 -9.36 12.55 6.83
N LYS A 41 -8.44 12.67 7.78
CA LYS A 41 -7.06 13.13 7.58
C LYS A 41 -6.23 12.15 6.75
N GLY A 42 -6.47 10.85 6.91
CA GLY A 42 -5.81 9.77 6.17
C GLY A 42 -6.53 8.44 6.37
N PHE A 43 -6.03 7.40 5.77
CA PHE A 43 -6.67 6.08 5.74
C PHE A 43 -5.67 4.98 6.09
N ILE A 44 -6.11 4.03 6.92
CA ILE A 44 -5.34 2.83 7.24
C ILE A 44 -6.14 1.61 6.79
N ILE A 45 -5.48 0.73 6.05
CA ILE A 45 -6.06 -0.52 5.56
C ILE A 45 -5.36 -1.67 6.26
N LEU A 46 -6.09 -2.38 7.12
CA LEU A 46 -5.61 -3.63 7.72
C LEU A 46 -5.74 -4.76 6.70
N HIS A 47 -4.64 -5.37 6.36
CA HIS A 47 -4.54 -6.29 5.23
C HIS A 47 -3.65 -7.49 5.57
N GLY A 48 -4.02 -8.67 5.09
CA GLY A 48 -3.14 -9.85 5.14
C GLY A 48 -1.88 -9.64 4.30
N THR A 49 -0.76 -10.20 4.74
CA THR A 49 0.56 -9.85 4.20
C THR A 49 0.85 -10.41 2.81
N ASP A 50 0.16 -11.50 2.36
CA ASP A 50 0.51 -12.21 1.12
C ASP A 50 0.34 -11.36 -0.13
N THR A 51 -0.73 -10.59 -0.21
CA THR A 51 -1.03 -9.76 -1.38
C THR A 51 -1.08 -8.25 -1.08
N MET A 52 -0.64 -7.84 0.11
CA MET A 52 -0.62 -6.42 0.51
C MET A 52 0.12 -5.54 -0.50
N ALA A 53 1.25 -6.01 -1.04
CA ALA A 53 2.02 -5.26 -2.02
C ALA A 53 1.28 -5.09 -3.36
N TYR A 54 0.44 -6.05 -3.75
CA TYR A 54 -0.43 -5.95 -4.93
C TYR A 54 -1.54 -4.94 -4.72
N THR A 55 -2.21 -5.00 -3.57
CA THR A 55 -3.25 -4.03 -3.20
C THR A 55 -2.68 -2.61 -3.13
N ALA A 56 -1.52 -2.43 -2.48
CA ALA A 56 -0.86 -1.14 -2.41
C ALA A 56 -0.48 -0.60 -3.79
N SER A 57 0.01 -1.47 -4.68
CA SER A 57 0.31 -1.08 -6.06
C SER A 57 -0.96 -0.68 -6.82
N ALA A 58 -2.02 -1.49 -6.76
CA ALA A 58 -3.29 -1.18 -7.42
C ALA A 58 -3.85 0.16 -6.96
N LEU A 59 -3.96 0.37 -5.66
CA LEU A 59 -4.45 1.63 -5.10
C LEU A 59 -3.55 2.83 -5.44
N SER A 60 -2.24 2.64 -5.56
CA SER A 60 -1.31 3.70 -6.00
C SER A 60 -1.61 4.19 -7.42
N PHE A 61 -2.18 3.33 -8.28
CA PHE A 61 -2.57 3.69 -9.64
C PHE A 61 -4.03 4.11 -9.76
N MET A 62 -4.91 3.63 -8.89
CA MET A 62 -6.32 3.99 -8.87
C MET A 62 -6.58 5.36 -8.22
N LEU A 63 -5.92 5.66 -7.12
CA LEU A 63 -6.11 6.89 -6.35
C LEU A 63 -5.25 8.02 -6.94
N LYS A 64 -5.82 8.78 -7.85
CA LYS A 64 -5.11 9.86 -8.57
C LYS A 64 -5.08 11.15 -7.74
N ASN A 65 -3.96 11.86 -7.85
CA ASN A 65 -3.77 13.18 -7.22
C ASN A 65 -4.03 13.18 -5.70
N LEU A 66 -3.58 12.11 -5.03
CA LEU A 66 -3.68 12.01 -3.58
C LEU A 66 -3.05 13.20 -2.89
N LYS A 67 -3.76 13.75 -1.90
CA LYS A 67 -3.25 14.79 -0.98
C LYS A 67 -3.20 14.28 0.45
N LYS A 68 -3.70 13.07 0.69
CA LYS A 68 -3.78 12.42 2.00
C LYS A 68 -3.02 11.10 1.97
N THR A 69 -2.55 10.68 3.13
CA THR A 69 -1.81 9.44 3.27
C THR A 69 -2.75 8.24 3.35
N VAL A 70 -2.45 7.20 2.59
CA VAL A 70 -3.10 5.90 2.67
C VAL A 70 -2.06 4.85 3.06
N ILE A 71 -2.19 4.24 4.23
CA ILE A 71 -1.22 3.24 4.73
C ILE A 71 -1.88 1.87 4.75
N LEU A 72 -1.29 0.90 4.06
CA LEU A 72 -1.59 -0.50 4.26
C LEU A 72 -0.66 -1.05 5.35
N THR A 73 -1.22 -1.81 6.26
CA THR A 73 -0.46 -2.49 7.31
C THR A 73 -1.14 -3.79 7.73
N GLY A 74 -0.47 -4.57 8.54
CA GLY A 74 -0.96 -5.86 9.01
C GLY A 74 0.02 -6.48 10.01
N ALA A 75 -0.01 -7.80 10.12
CA ALA A 75 0.84 -8.53 11.03
C ALA A 75 1.38 -9.81 10.40
N GLN A 76 2.61 -10.18 10.75
CA GLN A 76 3.14 -11.53 10.45
C GLN A 76 2.59 -12.56 11.42
N ARG A 77 2.28 -12.14 12.65
CA ARG A 77 1.64 -12.99 13.66
C ARG A 77 0.30 -12.41 14.06
N PRO A 78 -0.74 -13.25 14.20
CA PRO A 78 -2.05 -12.81 14.69
C PRO A 78 -1.94 -11.96 15.96
N ILE A 79 -2.79 -10.94 16.06
CA ILE A 79 -2.73 -9.98 17.18
C ILE A 79 -2.92 -10.61 18.56
N GLN A 80 -3.53 -11.80 18.59
CA GLN A 80 -3.77 -12.56 19.82
C GLN A 80 -2.52 -13.33 20.29
N GLU A 81 -1.52 -13.48 19.43
CA GLU A 81 -0.32 -14.21 19.78
C GLU A 81 0.69 -13.35 20.53
N ILE A 82 1.38 -14.00 21.49
CA ILE A 82 2.54 -13.38 22.16
C ILE A 82 3.58 -13.03 21.08
N ARG A 83 4.11 -11.80 21.11
CA ARG A 83 5.04 -11.25 20.12
C ARG A 83 4.40 -10.93 18.75
N SER A 84 3.09 -10.68 18.70
CA SER A 84 2.49 -10.08 17.50
C SER A 84 3.10 -8.70 17.21
N ASP A 85 3.37 -8.45 15.93
CA ASP A 85 3.82 -7.15 15.42
C ASP A 85 2.63 -6.23 15.04
N GLY A 86 1.41 -6.76 15.04
CA GLY A 86 0.24 -6.07 14.50
C GLY A 86 -0.14 -4.79 15.23
N LEU A 87 -0.11 -4.81 16.57
CA LEU A 87 -0.45 -3.63 17.35
C LEU A 87 0.55 -2.49 17.12
N GLN A 88 1.84 -2.79 17.11
CA GLN A 88 2.87 -1.78 16.88
C GLN A 88 2.78 -1.21 15.46
N ASN A 89 2.55 -2.06 14.46
CA ASN A 89 2.37 -1.63 13.08
C ASN A 89 1.15 -0.70 12.93
N LEU A 90 0.03 -1.01 13.58
CA LEU A 90 -1.16 -0.18 13.57
C LEU A 90 -0.93 1.17 14.27
N LEU A 91 -0.39 1.15 15.50
CA LEU A 91 -0.18 2.36 16.28
C LEU A 91 0.79 3.33 15.60
N THR A 92 1.86 2.81 15.02
CA THR A 92 2.82 3.65 14.27
C THR A 92 2.19 4.21 12.99
N SER A 93 1.33 3.44 12.30
CA SER A 93 0.58 3.94 11.13
C SER A 93 -0.36 5.10 11.50
N ILE A 94 -1.01 5.00 12.65
CA ILE A 94 -1.85 6.07 13.21
C ILE A 94 -0.99 7.30 13.53
N GLU A 95 0.13 7.10 14.23
CA GLU A 95 1.07 8.18 14.59
C GLU A 95 1.57 8.93 13.35
N ILE A 96 1.93 8.21 12.27
CA ILE A 96 2.37 8.82 11.02
C ILE A 96 1.30 9.75 10.44
N ILE A 97 0.05 9.32 10.40
CA ILE A 97 -1.05 10.15 9.85
C ILE A 97 -1.35 11.33 10.76
N GLU A 98 -1.38 11.09 12.07
CA GLU A 98 -1.76 12.12 13.04
C GLU A 98 -0.77 13.27 13.12
N LYS A 99 0.51 12.98 13.03
CA LYS A 99 1.58 13.98 13.15
C LYS A 99 1.88 14.78 11.88
N GLN A 100 1.08 14.63 10.80
CA GLN A 100 1.32 15.39 9.57
C GLN A 100 0.93 16.87 9.66
N GLU A 101 1.65 17.72 8.94
CA GLU A 101 1.66 19.20 9.01
C GLU A 101 0.28 19.86 8.98
N ASN A 102 -0.74 19.21 8.41
CA ASN A 102 -1.97 19.92 8.04
C ASN A 102 -2.94 20.26 9.19
N GLU A 103 -2.74 19.79 10.43
CA GLU A 103 -3.68 20.00 11.54
C GLU A 103 -3.07 19.80 12.95
N CYS A 104 -1.79 20.09 13.15
CA CYS A 104 -1.11 19.83 14.43
C CYS A 104 -1.10 21.06 15.33
N GLU A 105 -2.20 21.35 16.04
CA GLU A 105 -2.29 22.53 16.93
C GLU A 105 -1.43 22.40 18.22
N ASN A 106 -1.01 21.19 18.63
CA ASN A 106 -0.39 20.95 19.93
C ASN A 106 0.95 20.19 19.89
N LEU A 107 1.55 20.00 18.71
CA LEU A 107 2.84 19.32 18.59
C LEU A 107 4.00 20.35 18.55
N LYS A 108 5.16 19.93 19.06
CA LYS A 108 6.39 20.68 18.83
C LYS A 108 6.76 20.60 17.35
N GLU A 109 7.37 21.65 16.82
CA GLU A 109 7.78 21.72 15.41
C GLU A 109 8.64 20.54 14.96
N GLU A 110 9.50 20.01 15.86
CA GLU A 110 10.35 18.84 15.64
C GLU A 110 9.60 17.50 15.58
N GLU A 111 8.34 17.45 16.03
CA GLU A 111 7.48 16.26 16.02
C GLU A 111 6.56 16.23 14.80
N ILE A 112 6.45 17.33 14.06
CA ILE A 112 5.57 17.44 12.90
C ILE A 112 6.18 16.72 11.71
N LEU A 113 5.42 15.78 11.15
CA LEU A 113 5.81 15.02 9.96
C LEU A 113 5.30 15.69 8.69
N PRO A 114 6.07 15.62 7.59
CA PRO A 114 5.60 16.12 6.31
C PRO A 114 4.37 15.32 5.83
N ASN A 115 3.51 15.98 5.06
CA ASN A 115 2.40 15.30 4.40
C ASN A 115 2.93 14.27 3.38
N ILE A 116 2.31 13.07 3.37
CA ILE A 116 2.71 11.95 2.51
C ILE A 116 1.56 11.68 1.53
N PRO A 117 1.54 12.32 0.36
CA PRO A 117 0.44 12.21 -0.60
C PRO A 117 0.54 10.92 -1.44
N GLU A 118 0.65 9.79 -0.76
CA GLU A 118 0.93 8.50 -1.39
C GLU A 118 0.21 7.34 -0.70
N VAL A 119 0.04 6.26 -1.46
CA VAL A 119 -0.26 4.94 -0.90
C VAL A 119 1.05 4.32 -0.43
N CYS A 120 1.09 3.90 0.82
CA CYS A 120 2.27 3.37 1.50
C CYS A 120 1.98 2.00 2.10
N ILE A 121 3.04 1.24 2.35
CA ILE A 121 3.01 0.09 3.26
C ILE A 121 3.87 0.46 4.47
N PHE A 122 3.27 0.43 5.66
CA PHE A 122 4.05 0.45 6.89
C PHE A 122 4.15 -0.96 7.45
N PHE A 123 5.37 -1.41 7.63
CA PHE A 123 5.60 -2.73 8.20
C PHE A 123 6.86 -2.73 9.05
N ARG A 124 6.70 -3.15 10.30
CA ARG A 124 7.73 -3.09 11.32
C ARG A 124 8.22 -1.65 11.51
N ASP A 125 9.43 -1.35 11.08
CA ASP A 125 10.09 -0.07 11.33
C ASP A 125 10.19 0.81 10.06
N ASN A 126 9.57 0.39 8.95
CA ASN A 126 9.75 1.05 7.67
C ASN A 126 8.42 1.43 7.00
N LEU A 127 8.39 2.65 6.46
CA LEU A 127 7.34 3.12 5.57
C LEU A 127 7.82 3.00 4.13
N PHE A 128 7.24 2.07 3.39
CA PHE A 128 7.58 1.83 2.00
C PHE A 128 6.62 2.53 1.05
N LYS A 129 7.11 2.95 -0.11
CA LYS A 129 6.26 3.38 -1.22
C LYS A 129 5.43 2.19 -1.72
N GLY A 130 4.10 2.30 -1.76
CA GLY A 130 3.18 1.18 -1.98
C GLY A 130 3.44 0.41 -3.28
N ASN A 131 3.71 1.11 -4.38
CA ASN A 131 3.99 0.49 -5.66
C ASN A 131 5.48 0.11 -5.87
N ARG A 132 6.30 0.15 -4.83
CA ARG A 132 7.71 -0.27 -4.87
C ARG A 132 8.03 -1.37 -3.87
N ALA A 133 7.10 -1.66 -2.97
CA ALA A 133 7.27 -2.71 -1.96
C ALA A 133 6.94 -4.10 -2.51
N ARG A 134 7.59 -5.10 -1.94
CA ARG A 134 7.29 -6.51 -2.19
C ARG A 134 7.45 -7.32 -0.91
N LYS A 135 6.66 -8.38 -0.75
CA LYS A 135 6.84 -9.35 0.32
C LYS A 135 8.06 -10.21 0.02
N LEU A 136 8.98 -10.28 0.96
CA LEU A 136 10.19 -11.11 0.86
C LEU A 136 10.12 -12.37 1.70
N ASN A 137 9.42 -12.31 2.82
CA ASN A 137 9.52 -13.34 3.84
C ASN A 137 8.17 -13.59 4.50
N SER A 138 7.84 -14.84 4.74
CA SER A 138 6.61 -15.24 5.44
C SER A 138 6.84 -15.59 6.91
N ASN A 139 8.10 -15.84 7.32
CA ASN A 139 8.43 -16.32 8.66
C ASN A 139 9.21 -15.29 9.51
N ASN A 140 9.51 -14.12 8.97
CA ASN A 140 10.28 -13.09 9.65
C ASN A 140 9.47 -11.80 9.71
N TYR A 141 9.64 -11.04 10.79
CA TYR A 141 9.04 -9.70 10.91
C TYR A 141 9.52 -8.72 9.84
N PHE A 142 10.69 -8.92 9.24
CA PHE A 142 11.12 -8.22 8.02
C PHE A 142 10.40 -8.80 6.78
N GLY A 143 9.07 -8.75 6.80
CA GLY A 143 8.23 -9.33 5.75
C GLY A 143 8.31 -8.61 4.42
N PHE A 144 8.62 -7.31 4.41
CA PHE A 144 8.61 -6.46 3.23
C PHE A 144 9.95 -5.78 2.98
N SER A 145 10.21 -5.49 1.71
CA SER A 145 11.30 -4.61 1.28
C SER A 145 10.91 -3.83 0.02
N SER A 146 11.73 -2.84 -0.28
CA SER A 146 11.64 -2.04 -1.51
C SER A 146 13.01 -2.02 -2.19
N PRO A 147 13.33 -3.04 -3.02
CA PRO A 147 14.69 -3.23 -3.54
C PRO A 147 15.20 -2.09 -4.41
N ASN A 148 14.30 -1.42 -5.13
CA ASN A 148 14.64 -0.39 -6.12
C ASN A 148 14.22 1.02 -5.68
N TYR A 149 13.81 1.20 -4.44
CA TYR A 149 13.44 2.50 -3.89
C TYR A 149 13.60 2.51 -2.38
N LEU A 150 14.36 3.41 -1.85
CA LEU A 150 14.57 3.51 -0.40
C LEU A 150 13.26 3.77 0.36
N PRO A 151 13.09 3.30 1.60
CA PRO A 151 11.91 3.59 2.41
C PRO A 151 11.63 5.10 2.48
N LEU A 152 10.35 5.46 2.51
CA LEU A 152 9.89 6.85 2.66
C LEU A 152 10.13 7.37 4.08
N GLY A 153 10.16 6.46 5.06
CA GLY A 153 10.39 6.78 6.45
C GLY A 153 10.81 5.56 7.26
N GLU A 154 11.29 5.82 8.46
CA GLU A 154 11.74 4.85 9.44
C GLU A 154 11.16 5.19 10.81
N ALA A 155 10.73 4.18 11.56
CA ALA A 155 10.23 4.31 12.92
C ALA A 155 11.23 3.65 13.89
N GLY A 156 12.03 4.48 14.55
CA GLY A 156 12.90 4.07 15.65
C GLY A 156 12.31 4.50 16.99
N SER A 157 13.09 5.22 17.81
CA SER A 157 12.58 5.91 19.01
C SER A 157 11.62 7.05 18.64
N THR A 158 11.75 7.59 17.44
CA THR A 158 10.86 8.57 16.80
C THR A 158 10.61 8.17 15.35
N VAL A 159 9.53 8.65 14.78
CA VAL A 159 9.23 8.48 13.35
C VAL A 159 9.97 9.55 12.56
N LYS A 160 10.69 9.13 11.52
CA LYS A 160 11.40 10.02 10.60
C LYS A 160 10.94 9.80 9.17
N ILE A 161 10.51 10.87 8.49
CA ILE A 161 10.08 10.85 7.09
C ILE A 161 11.09 11.58 6.21
N PHE A 162 11.48 10.99 5.10
CA PHE A 162 12.46 11.53 4.16
C PHE A 162 11.78 12.34 3.06
N LYS A 163 11.62 13.64 3.27
CA LYS A 163 10.91 14.58 2.37
C LYS A 163 11.33 14.46 0.89
N ASN A 164 12.62 14.24 0.64
CA ASN A 164 13.18 14.11 -0.71
C ASN A 164 12.78 12.83 -1.46
N ARG A 165 12.14 11.87 -0.78
CA ARG A 165 11.65 10.61 -1.36
C ARG A 165 10.15 10.61 -1.62
N LEU A 166 9.44 11.64 -1.13
CA LEU A 166 8.00 11.76 -1.29
C LEU A 166 7.62 12.26 -2.69
N LEU A 167 6.43 11.87 -3.14
CA LEU A 167 5.82 12.49 -4.31
C LEU A 167 5.53 13.96 -4.00
N LYS A 168 5.73 14.79 -5.01
CA LYS A 168 5.29 16.19 -4.94
C LYS A 168 3.79 16.24 -5.19
N MET A 169 3.08 16.95 -4.32
CA MET A 169 1.66 17.26 -4.56
C MET A 169 1.54 18.11 -5.82
N ASN A 170 0.51 17.84 -6.60
CA ASN A 170 0.07 18.71 -7.69
C ASN A 170 -1.18 19.49 -7.25
N ASN A 171 -1.62 20.43 -8.07
CA ASN A 171 -2.81 21.26 -7.82
C ASN A 171 -4.11 20.62 -8.34
N GLU A 172 -4.05 19.43 -8.91
CA GLU A 172 -5.22 18.76 -9.46
C GLU A 172 -6.09 18.16 -8.36
N ASN A 173 -7.37 18.01 -8.65
CA ASN A 173 -8.31 17.40 -7.72
C ASN A 173 -8.09 15.90 -7.62
N PHE A 174 -8.30 15.35 -6.42
CA PHE A 174 -8.34 13.92 -6.20
C PHE A 174 -9.50 13.29 -6.99
N TYR A 175 -9.25 12.16 -7.60
CA TYR A 175 -10.28 11.30 -8.18
C TYR A 175 -9.82 9.84 -8.17
N VAL A 176 -10.77 8.91 -8.34
CA VAL A 176 -10.49 7.48 -8.45
C VAL A 176 -10.65 7.02 -9.89
N ASP A 177 -9.61 6.40 -10.40
CA ASP A 177 -9.63 5.70 -11.68
C ASP A 177 -10.05 4.25 -11.43
N TYR A 178 -11.27 3.93 -11.84
CA TYR A 178 -11.85 2.59 -11.66
C TYR A 178 -11.59 1.65 -12.84
N GLU A 179 -10.93 2.12 -13.89
CA GLU A 179 -10.66 1.30 -15.07
C GLU A 179 -9.55 0.30 -14.76
N MET A 180 -9.96 -0.96 -14.63
CA MET A 180 -9.06 -2.10 -14.45
C MET A 180 -9.40 -3.20 -15.43
N ASN A 181 -8.39 -3.77 -16.05
CA ASN A 181 -8.56 -4.89 -16.96
C ASN A 181 -7.88 -6.15 -16.39
N PRO A 182 -8.65 -7.15 -15.94
CA PRO A 182 -8.10 -8.38 -15.38
C PRO A 182 -7.48 -9.31 -16.44
N ASN A 183 -7.67 -9.03 -17.73
CA ASN A 183 -7.15 -9.84 -18.82
C ASN A 183 -5.69 -9.52 -19.16
N VAL A 184 -4.89 -9.30 -18.16
CA VAL A 184 -3.44 -9.07 -18.26
C VAL A 184 -2.71 -10.28 -17.70
N ILE A 185 -1.71 -10.77 -18.42
CA ILE A 185 -0.84 -11.83 -17.94
C ILE A 185 0.57 -11.31 -17.70
N MET A 186 1.26 -11.93 -16.76
CA MET A 186 2.67 -11.68 -16.52
C MET A 186 3.45 -12.95 -16.81
N MET A 187 4.57 -12.81 -17.50
CA MET A 187 5.44 -13.94 -17.87
C MET A 187 6.90 -13.61 -17.60
N ASP A 188 7.62 -14.58 -17.08
CA ASP A 188 9.08 -14.51 -16.95
C ASP A 188 9.74 -15.06 -18.20
N VAL A 189 10.69 -14.31 -18.74
CA VAL A 189 11.60 -14.78 -19.78
C VAL A 189 12.83 -15.38 -19.11
N PHE A 190 13.21 -16.59 -19.51
CA PHE A 190 14.35 -17.32 -18.98
C PHE A 190 15.17 -17.95 -20.11
N PRO A 191 16.43 -18.32 -19.90
CA PRO A 191 17.22 -19.03 -20.91
C PRO A 191 16.49 -20.30 -21.38
N SER A 192 16.52 -20.55 -22.69
CA SER A 192 15.76 -21.64 -23.34
C SER A 192 14.23 -21.46 -23.35
N PHE A 193 13.74 -20.26 -23.14
CA PHE A 193 12.34 -19.93 -23.35
C PHE A 193 11.92 -20.17 -24.80
N ASN A 194 10.89 -21.00 -25.04
CA ASN A 194 10.44 -21.32 -26.40
C ASN A 194 9.42 -20.28 -26.93
N PRO A 195 9.78 -19.46 -27.94
CA PRO A 195 8.89 -18.46 -28.48
C PRO A 195 7.59 -19.01 -29.09
N GLU A 196 7.62 -20.23 -29.66
CA GLU A 196 6.44 -20.84 -30.30
C GLU A 196 5.35 -21.16 -29.28
N ILE A 197 5.75 -21.63 -28.08
CA ILE A 197 4.79 -21.87 -26.99
C ILE A 197 4.17 -20.54 -26.57
N PHE A 198 4.98 -19.50 -26.46
CA PHE A 198 4.53 -18.17 -26.11
C PHE A 198 3.53 -17.63 -27.13
N GLU A 199 3.85 -17.68 -28.42
CA GLU A 199 2.96 -17.25 -29.50
C GLU A 199 1.62 -17.99 -29.45
N SER A 200 1.62 -19.27 -29.15
CA SER A 200 0.40 -20.09 -29.09
C SER A 200 -0.59 -19.63 -28.02
N ILE A 201 -0.11 -19.03 -26.91
CA ILE A 201 -0.95 -18.48 -25.85
C ILE A 201 -1.77 -17.28 -26.36
N PHE A 202 -1.13 -16.42 -27.14
CA PHE A 202 -1.76 -15.17 -27.63
C PHE A 202 -2.65 -15.42 -28.86
N THR A 203 -2.22 -16.26 -29.78
CA THR A 203 -2.99 -16.56 -30.98
C THR A 203 -4.27 -17.29 -30.69
N LYS A 204 -4.28 -18.19 -29.70
CA LYS A 204 -5.44 -18.98 -29.29
C LYS A 204 -6.37 -18.28 -28.30
N ASN A 205 -5.89 -17.29 -27.57
CA ASN A 205 -6.67 -16.64 -26.51
C ASN A 205 -6.89 -15.15 -26.76
N LYS A 206 -7.95 -14.83 -27.51
CA LYS A 206 -8.36 -13.45 -27.83
C LYS A 206 -8.80 -12.61 -26.61
N LYS A 207 -8.96 -13.22 -25.43
CA LYS A 207 -9.33 -12.51 -24.20
C LYS A 207 -8.16 -11.74 -23.60
N ILE A 208 -6.92 -12.14 -23.85
CA ILE A 208 -5.74 -11.45 -23.35
C ILE A 208 -5.67 -10.04 -23.95
N LYS A 209 -5.60 -9.02 -23.10
CA LYS A 209 -5.57 -7.60 -23.47
C LYS A 209 -4.24 -6.92 -23.14
N GLY A 210 -3.44 -7.53 -22.30
CA GLY A 210 -2.13 -7.00 -21.94
C GLY A 210 -1.15 -8.08 -21.54
N LEU A 211 0.13 -7.78 -21.71
CA LEU A 211 1.24 -8.65 -21.33
C LEU A 211 2.30 -7.83 -20.64
N VAL A 212 2.73 -8.30 -19.49
CA VAL A 212 3.92 -7.83 -18.79
C VAL A 212 5.00 -8.90 -18.93
N LEU A 213 6.07 -8.58 -19.64
CA LEU A 213 7.24 -9.43 -19.74
C LEU A 213 8.26 -9.02 -18.67
N ARG A 214 8.65 -9.97 -17.85
CA ARG A 214 9.72 -9.82 -16.89
C ARG A 214 10.97 -10.47 -17.47
N THR A 215 11.94 -9.65 -17.81
CA THR A 215 13.20 -10.09 -18.42
C THR A 215 14.31 -10.13 -17.36
N TYR A 216 15.43 -10.71 -17.72
CA TYR A 216 16.69 -10.69 -16.98
C TYR A 216 17.66 -9.70 -17.61
N GLY A 217 18.59 -9.16 -16.82
CA GLY A 217 19.63 -8.24 -17.29
C GLY A 217 19.68 -6.93 -16.55
#